data_296a4a49109c95ab87b286f8e46825bb
#
_entry.id   296a4a49109c95ab87b286f8e46825bb
#
_cell.length_a   1.000
_cell.length_b   1.000
_cell.length_c   1.000
_cell.angle_alpha   90.00
_cell.angle_beta   90.00
_cell.angle_gamma   90.00
#
_symmetry.space_group_name_H-M   'P 1'
#
loop_
_entity.id
_entity.type
_entity.pdbx_description
1 polymer ?
#
loop_
_entity_poly.entity_id
_entity_poly.type
_entity_poly.pdbx_seq_one_letter_code
_entity_poly.pdbx_strand_id
1 'polypeptide(L)'
;MTQGHTLVVPRAEIDHWQNVDPALFGRVMSVSQLIGKAVCRAFSTQRAGMIIAGLEVPHLHIHVFPTRSLSDFGFANVDRNPSPGSLDEAQAKIRAALAQLA
;
A
#
# COMPACT_ATOMS: atom_id res chain seq x y z
N MET A 1 5.51 -7.63 5.73
CA MET A 1 5.84 -6.52 4.84
C MET A 1 6.55 -5.42 5.61
N THR A 2 7.05 -4.41 4.92
CA THR A 2 7.88 -3.38 5.54
C THR A 2 7.08 -2.31 6.26
N GLN A 3 7.75 -1.51 7.10
CA GLN A 3 7.14 -0.31 7.67
C GLN A 3 6.70 0.62 6.54
N GLY A 4 5.53 1.22 6.69
CA GLY A 4 4.93 2.05 5.65
C GLY A 4 4.00 1.28 4.72
N HIS A 5 3.82 -0.02 4.94
CA HIS A 5 2.85 -0.84 4.22
C HIS A 5 1.46 -0.20 4.30
N THR A 6 0.89 0.09 3.15
CA THR A 6 -0.39 0.79 3.02
C THR A 6 -1.34 -0.05 2.18
N LEU A 7 -2.60 -0.09 2.57
CA LEU A 7 -3.66 -0.72 1.79
C LEU A 7 -4.43 0.35 1.05
N VAL A 8 -4.55 0.19 -0.26
CA VAL A 8 -5.41 1.05 -1.10
C VAL A 8 -6.68 0.26 -1.39
N VAL A 9 -7.82 0.80 -0.97
CA VAL A 9 -9.10 0.10 -0.99
C VAL A 9 -10.16 0.99 -1.62
N PRO A 10 -10.89 0.53 -2.66
CA PRO A 10 -12.04 1.28 -3.16
C PRO A 10 -13.19 1.22 -2.15
N ARG A 11 -14.02 2.26 -2.12
CA ARG A 11 -15.19 2.27 -1.23
C ARG A 11 -16.26 1.27 -1.67
N ALA A 12 -16.35 1.01 -2.97
CA ALA A 12 -17.26 0.01 -3.50
C ALA A 12 -16.82 -1.39 -3.09
N GLU A 13 -17.76 -2.21 -2.65
CA GLU A 13 -17.47 -3.60 -2.25
C GLU A 13 -17.33 -4.47 -3.50
N ILE A 14 -16.09 -4.66 -3.95
CA ILE A 14 -15.75 -5.49 -5.10
C ILE A 14 -14.69 -6.48 -4.63
N ASP A 15 -14.93 -7.77 -4.84
CA ASP A 15 -14.04 -8.82 -4.37
C ASP A 15 -12.88 -9.05 -5.34
N HIS A 16 -13.18 -9.47 -6.58
CA HIS A 16 -12.17 -9.90 -7.54
C HIS A 16 -11.69 -8.75 -8.41
N TRP A 17 -10.39 -8.45 -8.36
CA TRP A 17 -9.81 -7.35 -9.13
C TRP A 17 -10.05 -7.50 -10.64
N GLN A 18 -10.08 -8.72 -11.14
CA GLN A 18 -10.29 -8.98 -12.57
C GLN A 18 -11.69 -8.63 -13.04
N ASN A 19 -12.65 -8.46 -12.12
CA ASN A 19 -14.03 -8.12 -12.43
C ASN A 19 -14.37 -6.65 -12.16
N VAL A 20 -13.39 -5.84 -11.78
CA VAL A 20 -13.61 -4.42 -11.50
C VAL A 20 -13.78 -3.66 -12.80
N ASP A 21 -14.72 -2.72 -12.82
CA ASP A 21 -14.87 -1.80 -13.95
C ASP A 21 -13.52 -1.12 -14.25
N PRO A 22 -13.07 -1.13 -15.53
CA PRO A 22 -11.76 -0.56 -15.87
C PRO A 22 -11.56 0.89 -15.45
N ALA A 23 -12.60 1.71 -15.49
CA ALA A 23 -12.48 3.10 -15.05
C ALA A 23 -12.20 3.21 -13.55
N LEU A 24 -12.89 2.40 -12.74
CA LEU A 24 -12.65 2.34 -11.30
C LEU A 24 -11.26 1.75 -11.01
N PHE A 25 -10.89 0.68 -11.70
CA PHE A 25 -9.59 0.06 -11.52
C PHE A 25 -8.46 1.05 -11.86
N GLY A 26 -8.62 1.83 -12.92
CA GLY A 26 -7.67 2.89 -13.29
C GLY A 26 -7.50 3.92 -12.19
N ARG A 27 -8.59 4.34 -11.53
CA ARG A 27 -8.51 5.26 -10.40
C ARG A 27 -7.79 4.64 -9.20
N VAL A 28 -8.10 3.38 -8.88
CA VAL A 28 -7.44 2.66 -7.79
C VAL A 28 -5.94 2.54 -8.06
N MET A 29 -5.56 2.24 -9.29
CA MET A 29 -4.15 2.13 -9.68
C MET A 29 -3.44 3.48 -9.64
N SER A 30 -4.11 4.56 -10.04
CA SER A 30 -3.54 5.91 -9.94
C SER A 30 -3.26 6.31 -8.50
N VAL A 31 -4.19 6.00 -7.58
CA VAL A 31 -3.98 6.23 -6.15
C VAL A 31 -2.82 5.37 -5.65
N SER A 32 -2.77 4.11 -6.03
CA SER A 32 -1.69 3.19 -5.64
C SER A 32 -0.33 3.70 -6.11
N GLN A 33 -0.25 4.25 -7.31
CA GLN A 33 0.98 4.85 -7.84
C GLN A 33 1.42 6.04 -6.99
N LEU A 34 0.48 6.90 -6.63
CA LEU A 34 0.77 8.06 -5.78
C LEU A 34 1.27 7.62 -4.39
N ILE A 35 0.61 6.63 -3.79
CA ILE A 35 1.04 6.05 -2.52
C ILE A 35 2.44 5.42 -2.67
N GLY A 36 2.71 4.76 -3.78
CA GLY A 36 4.04 4.21 -4.06
C GLY A 36 5.13 5.28 -4.05
N LYS A 37 4.88 6.42 -4.69
CA LYS A 37 5.80 7.56 -4.65
C LYS A 37 5.99 8.09 -3.22
N ALA A 38 4.90 8.19 -2.47
CA ALA A 38 4.92 8.71 -1.11
C ALA A 38 5.69 7.79 -0.16
N VAL A 39 5.49 6.47 -0.22
CA VAL A 39 6.22 5.56 0.67
C VAL A 39 7.71 5.51 0.33
N CYS A 40 8.08 5.60 -0.94
CA CYS A 40 9.49 5.69 -1.32
C CYS A 40 10.14 6.93 -0.74
N ARG A 41 9.48 8.07 -0.81
CA ARG A 41 10.00 9.32 -0.24
C ARG A 41 10.05 9.27 1.28
N ALA A 42 8.98 8.78 1.90
CA ALA A 42 8.87 8.76 3.36
C ALA A 42 9.91 7.84 4.01
N PHE A 43 10.25 6.73 3.36
CA PHE A 43 11.14 5.70 3.92
C PHE A 43 12.46 5.56 3.17
N SER A 44 12.77 6.53 2.28
CA SER A 44 14.03 6.62 1.56
C SER A 44 14.40 5.34 0.81
N THR A 45 13.42 4.77 0.09
CA THR A 45 13.64 3.62 -0.79
C THR A 45 13.52 4.06 -2.24
N GLN A 46 14.19 3.35 -3.14
CA GLN A 46 14.09 3.60 -4.57
C GLN A 46 12.85 2.96 -5.19
N ARG A 47 12.34 1.90 -4.57
CA ARG A 47 11.25 1.12 -5.14
C ARG A 47 10.13 0.91 -4.14
N ALA A 48 8.91 0.85 -4.67
CA ALA A 48 7.75 0.39 -3.94
C ALA A 48 7.29 -0.94 -4.55
N GLY A 49 6.88 -1.86 -3.69
CA GLY A 49 6.26 -3.10 -4.11
C GLY A 49 4.74 -2.97 -4.08
N MET A 50 4.07 -3.78 -4.90
CA MET A 50 2.62 -3.81 -4.97
C MET A 50 2.15 -5.25 -5.11
N ILE A 51 1.15 -5.63 -4.32
CA ILE A 51 0.55 -6.97 -4.36
C ILE A 51 -0.96 -6.85 -4.31
N ILE A 52 -1.65 -7.65 -5.14
CA ILE A 52 -3.08 -7.90 -5.06
C ILE A 52 -3.26 -9.40 -4.84
N ALA A 53 -3.58 -9.81 -3.61
CA ALA A 53 -3.76 -11.23 -3.30
C ALA A 53 -5.23 -11.61 -3.17
N GLY A 54 -5.98 -10.97 -2.28
CA GLY A 54 -7.42 -11.11 -2.16
C GLY A 54 -7.92 -12.47 -1.72
N LEU A 55 -7.11 -13.26 -1.04
CA LEU A 55 -7.48 -14.63 -0.65
C LEU A 55 -8.20 -14.70 0.71
N GLU A 56 -7.95 -13.76 1.60
CA GLU A 56 -8.48 -13.80 2.97
C GLU A 56 -9.65 -12.86 3.19
N VAL A 57 -9.64 -11.68 2.57
CA VAL A 57 -10.67 -10.65 2.74
C VAL A 57 -11.39 -10.45 1.40
N PRO A 58 -12.73 -10.64 1.36
CA PRO A 58 -13.51 -10.54 0.11
C PRO A 58 -13.77 -9.08 -0.27
N HIS A 59 -12.75 -8.28 -0.34
CA HIS A 59 -12.81 -6.88 -0.76
C HIS A 59 -11.47 -6.53 -1.38
N LEU A 60 -11.48 -6.01 -2.60
CA LEU A 60 -10.27 -5.62 -3.30
C LEU A 60 -9.42 -4.69 -2.43
N HIS A 61 -8.19 -5.06 -2.22
CA HIS A 61 -7.20 -4.22 -1.54
C HIS A 61 -5.84 -4.42 -2.18
N ILE A 62 -5.16 -3.33 -2.39
CA ILE A 62 -3.84 -3.31 -3.02
C ILE A 62 -2.82 -2.98 -1.95
N HIS A 63 -1.88 -3.90 -1.73
CA HIS A 63 -0.77 -3.69 -0.81
C HIS A 63 0.30 -2.85 -1.51
N VAL A 64 0.66 -1.72 -0.92
CA VAL A 64 1.75 -0.86 -1.41
C VAL A 64 2.73 -0.66 -0.26
N PHE A 65 4.00 -0.91 -0.50
CA PHE A 65 5.02 -0.87 0.55
C PHE A 65 6.38 -0.48 0.00
N PRO A 66 7.21 0.22 0.81
CA PRO A 66 8.59 0.47 0.40
C PRO A 66 9.36 -0.84 0.44
N THR A 67 10.19 -1.09 -0.55
CA THR A 67 10.91 -2.35 -0.64
C THR A 67 12.36 -2.16 -1.08
N ARG A 68 13.24 -3.01 -0.54
CA ARG A 68 14.65 -3.09 -0.92
C ARG A 68 15.03 -4.45 -1.46
N SER A 69 14.21 -5.48 -1.21
CA SER A 69 14.51 -6.84 -1.65
C SER A 69 13.23 -7.65 -1.85
N LEU A 70 13.33 -8.78 -2.55
CA LEU A 70 12.21 -9.68 -2.76
C LEU A 70 11.65 -10.25 -1.46
N SER A 71 12.47 -10.38 -0.42
CA SER A 71 12.00 -10.87 0.88
C SER A 71 10.95 -9.97 1.52
N ASP A 72 10.91 -8.67 1.15
CA ASP A 72 9.92 -7.74 1.67
C ASP A 72 8.50 -8.04 1.18
N PHE A 73 8.35 -8.85 0.15
CA PHE A 73 7.05 -9.26 -0.40
C PHE A 73 6.41 -10.41 0.38
N GLY A 74 7.10 -10.99 1.36
CA GLY A 74 6.59 -12.12 2.12
C GLY A 74 5.58 -11.72 3.19
N PHE A 75 4.40 -12.35 3.19
CA PHE A 75 3.39 -12.14 4.25
C PHE A 75 3.83 -12.74 5.59
N ALA A 76 4.77 -13.69 5.57
CA ALA A 76 5.30 -14.28 6.81
C ALA A 76 6.08 -13.28 7.67
N ASN A 77 6.57 -12.20 7.06
CA ASN A 77 7.34 -11.16 7.72
C ASN A 77 6.50 -9.97 8.19
N VAL A 78 5.18 -10.12 8.15
CA VAL A 78 4.26 -9.05 8.59
C VAL A 78 4.33 -8.94 10.11
N ASP A 79 4.57 -7.74 10.61
CA ASP A 79 4.40 -7.42 12.02
C ASP A 79 2.90 -7.34 12.33
N ARG A 80 2.38 -8.36 13.01
CA ARG A 80 0.95 -8.43 13.32
C ARG A 80 0.56 -7.59 14.54
N ASN A 81 1.54 -7.12 15.30
CA ASN A 81 1.32 -6.30 16.50
C ASN A 81 2.27 -5.10 16.52
N PRO A 82 2.24 -4.22 15.49
CA PRO A 82 3.06 -3.02 15.52
C PRO A 82 2.65 -2.13 16.69
N SER A 83 3.60 -1.42 17.29
CA SER A 83 3.26 -0.47 18.34
C SER A 83 2.40 0.66 17.78
N PRO A 84 1.46 1.24 18.56
CA PRO A 84 0.68 2.38 18.10
C PRO A 84 1.54 3.55 17.64
N GLY A 85 2.64 3.82 18.34
CA GLY A 85 3.57 4.88 17.94
C GLY A 85 4.23 4.63 16.61
N SER A 86 4.54 3.36 16.28
CA SER A 86 5.12 3.00 14.98
C SER A 86 4.14 3.27 13.83
N LEU A 87 2.87 2.93 14.02
CA LEU A 87 1.83 3.20 13.02
C LEU A 87 1.61 4.71 12.83
N ASP A 88 1.54 5.45 13.91
CA ASP A 88 1.35 6.90 13.88
C ASP A 88 2.52 7.59 13.19
N GLU A 89 3.74 7.16 13.47
CA GLU A 89 4.94 7.69 12.83
C GLU A 89 4.94 7.43 11.33
N ALA A 90 4.61 6.20 10.91
CA ALA A 90 4.54 5.84 9.51
C ALA A 90 3.46 6.68 8.78
N GLN A 91 2.28 6.83 9.38
CA GLN A 91 1.21 7.64 8.83
C GLN A 91 1.64 9.10 8.64
N ALA A 92 2.30 9.68 9.64
CA ALA A 92 2.75 11.05 9.57
C ALA A 92 3.78 11.25 8.45
N LYS A 93 4.72 10.32 8.30
CA LYS A 93 5.73 10.38 7.24
C LYS A 93 5.11 10.29 5.85
N ILE A 94 4.14 9.40 5.67
CA ILE A 94 3.45 9.21 4.39
C ILE A 94 2.62 10.45 4.05
N ARG A 95 1.90 11.01 5.02
CA ARG A 95 1.11 12.23 4.81
C ARG A 95 2.00 13.43 4.45
N ALA A 96 3.15 13.58 5.11
CA ALA A 96 4.09 14.64 4.78
C ALA A 96 4.63 14.48 3.35
N ALA A 97 4.95 13.26 2.95
CA ALA A 97 5.42 12.97 1.59
C ALA A 97 4.32 13.26 0.54
N LEU A 98 3.08 12.89 0.82
CA LEU A 98 1.94 13.20 -0.07
C LEU A 98 1.77 14.70 -0.28
N ALA A 99 1.90 15.48 0.79
CA ALA A 99 1.80 16.94 0.71
C ALA A 99 2.87 17.54 -0.19
N GLN A 100 4.07 16.97 -0.20
CA GLN A 100 5.17 17.43 -1.06
C GLN A 100 4.95 17.07 -2.53
N LEU A 101 4.18 16.01 -2.82
CA LEU A 101 3.90 15.55 -4.16
C LEU A 101 2.67 16.24 -4.79
N ALA A 102 1.87 16.90 -3.98
CA ALA A 102 0.64 17.56 -4.42
C ALA A 102 0.90 18.84 -5.23
#